data_4deebaf085016a91fafc5ac39c50b903
#
_entry.id   4deebaf085016a91fafc5ac39c50b903
#
_cell.length_a   1.000
_cell.length_b   1.000
_cell.length_c   1.000
_cell.angle_alpha   90.00
_cell.angle_beta   90.00
_cell.angle_gamma   90.00
#
_symmetry.space_group_name_H-M   'P 1'
#
loop_
_entity.id
_entity.type
_entity.pdbx_description
1 polymer ?
#
loop_
_entity_poly.entity_id
_entity_poly.type
_entity_poly.pdbx_seq_one_letter_code
_entity_poly.pdbx_strand_id
1 'polypeptide(L)'
;MTIWSGADLICMKRRPALVLENVQVPRGRRADIAILDGRVVHTGAGAAADRVIDCTGFFVLPAAVDVHVHMRGGSQSAKEDWKTGSMSALAGGVTVVVDQPNTVPPITTPEAFLARIRDAQAHSYCSFAVNSSVTPDIPFEAMWTAGAMAFGETFFAPSTYGETLAAQELSRALGRIHALGGLATIHAEGVTPGEDTDLVAHDALRSPEREREAVTAVHACNPGGCRIHFCHMSTAKAIDVAKGTVEVTPHHLFLSREKTWAGDPRFKVNPPIRSEKERKALWTRWDRIDMIASDHAPHTIAEKALPFSNAPSGVPGVETMVPLLMAEVLDRRITLTDLIRKTVTAPAALLGIPPAGFAPGDRADFALYPQSTVTVEPELLHSRCGWTPFEGSRAIFPETVILGGAVVLREGEFSRRNALWYAGKGYVPKTQGQNTA
;
A
#
# COMPACT_ATOMS: atom_id res chain seq x y z
N MET A 1 18.07 -11.32 -37.20
CA MET A 1 17.57 -10.09 -37.86
C MET A 1 16.14 -9.90 -37.33
N THR A 2 15.96 -9.12 -36.27
CA THR A 2 14.66 -8.90 -35.63
C THR A 2 13.99 -7.75 -36.40
N ILE A 3 12.88 -8.02 -37.07
CA ILE A 3 12.10 -7.01 -37.79
C ILE A 3 11.34 -6.17 -36.78
N TRP A 4 11.66 -4.90 -36.66
CA TRP A 4 11.00 -3.92 -35.79
C TRP A 4 9.60 -3.62 -36.34
N SER A 5 8.60 -3.56 -35.47
CA SER A 5 7.24 -3.16 -35.82
C SER A 5 7.16 -1.65 -36.10
N GLY A 6 6.21 -1.21 -36.92
CA GLY A 6 6.07 0.21 -37.29
C GLY A 6 5.86 1.15 -36.07
N ALA A 7 5.41 0.63 -34.92
CA ALA A 7 5.29 1.38 -33.66
C ALA A 7 6.66 1.70 -33.04
N ASP A 8 7.63 0.80 -33.18
CA ASP A 8 9.00 0.99 -32.67
C ASP A 8 9.74 2.10 -33.43
N LEU A 9 9.47 2.22 -34.74
CA LEU A 9 10.07 3.24 -35.62
C LEU A 9 9.51 4.67 -35.36
N ILE A 10 8.26 4.79 -34.88
CA ILE A 10 7.65 6.10 -34.55
C ILE A 10 8.21 6.62 -33.23
N CYS A 11 8.48 5.76 -32.26
CA CYS A 11 9.06 6.13 -30.97
C CYS A 11 10.50 6.66 -31.09
N MET A 12 11.28 6.18 -32.08
CA MET A 12 12.66 6.65 -32.32
C MET A 12 12.78 8.09 -32.87
N LYS A 13 11.69 8.71 -33.32
CA LYS A 13 11.71 10.10 -33.86
C LYS A 13 11.56 11.18 -32.81
N ARG A 14 11.15 10.85 -31.58
CA ARG A 14 11.02 11.80 -30.48
C ARG A 14 12.16 11.59 -29.47
N ARG A 15 12.85 12.70 -29.14
CA ARG A 15 13.91 12.68 -28.13
C ARG A 15 13.32 12.33 -26.77
N PRO A 16 13.92 11.41 -25.98
CA PRO A 16 13.54 11.15 -24.61
C PRO A 16 13.51 12.43 -23.76
N ALA A 17 12.51 12.55 -22.90
CA ALA A 17 12.39 13.70 -22.00
C ALA A 17 13.34 13.58 -20.80
N LEU A 18 13.66 12.34 -20.39
CA LEU A 18 14.54 12.03 -19.26
C LEU A 18 15.34 10.77 -19.54
N VAL A 19 16.61 10.78 -19.16
CA VAL A 19 17.46 9.58 -19.05
C VAL A 19 17.98 9.44 -17.62
N LEU A 20 17.88 8.24 -17.09
CA LEU A 20 18.56 7.81 -15.87
C LEU A 20 19.82 7.06 -16.32
N GLU A 21 21.00 7.64 -16.07
CA GLU A 21 22.27 7.04 -16.44
C GLU A 21 22.84 6.17 -15.32
N ASN A 22 23.66 5.19 -15.66
CA ASN A 22 24.38 4.33 -14.73
C ASN A 22 23.47 3.51 -13.79
N VAL A 23 22.24 3.24 -14.19
CA VAL A 23 21.31 2.43 -13.38
C VAL A 23 21.78 1.00 -13.29
N GLN A 24 21.92 0.49 -12.08
CA GLN A 24 22.17 -0.93 -11.86
C GLN A 24 20.84 -1.70 -11.91
N VAL A 25 20.50 -2.25 -13.07
CA VAL A 25 19.28 -3.06 -13.24
C VAL A 25 19.43 -4.44 -12.58
N PRO A 26 18.33 -5.11 -12.22
CA PRO A 26 18.36 -6.50 -11.78
C PRO A 26 19.16 -7.37 -12.76
N ARG A 27 20.00 -8.28 -12.26
CA ARG A 27 20.99 -9.11 -12.98
C ARG A 27 22.36 -8.48 -13.16
N GLY A 28 22.69 -7.39 -12.46
CA GLY A 28 24.06 -6.90 -12.30
C GLY A 28 24.65 -6.12 -13.48
N ARG A 29 23.87 -5.81 -14.52
CA ARG A 29 24.31 -4.94 -15.61
C ARG A 29 23.98 -3.48 -15.30
N ARG A 30 24.88 -2.57 -15.67
CA ARG A 30 24.55 -1.15 -15.73
C ARG A 30 23.91 -0.83 -17.07
N ALA A 31 22.89 0.02 -17.06
CA ALA A 31 22.19 0.46 -18.26
C ALA A 31 21.67 1.88 -18.04
N ASP A 32 21.49 2.61 -19.12
CA ASP A 32 20.75 3.88 -19.12
C ASP A 32 19.28 3.59 -19.42
N ILE A 33 18.39 4.26 -18.72
CA ILE A 33 16.94 4.11 -18.87
C ILE A 33 16.40 5.39 -19.50
N ALA A 34 15.98 5.29 -20.76
CA ALA A 34 15.39 6.40 -21.49
C ALA A 34 13.85 6.41 -21.30
N ILE A 35 13.33 7.57 -20.99
CA ILE A 35 11.93 7.78 -20.62
C ILE A 35 11.29 8.81 -21.56
N LEU A 36 10.11 8.46 -22.10
CA LEU A 36 9.28 9.32 -22.92
C LEU A 36 7.80 9.08 -22.60
N ASP A 37 7.02 10.15 -22.49
CA ASP A 37 5.57 10.09 -22.24
C ASP A 37 5.19 9.18 -21.06
N GLY A 38 5.99 9.20 -20.00
CA GLY A 38 5.76 8.44 -18.77
C GLY A 38 6.08 6.95 -18.83
N ARG A 39 6.74 6.52 -19.91
CA ARG A 39 7.13 5.11 -20.09
C ARG A 39 8.61 4.96 -20.40
N VAL A 40 9.17 3.83 -20.01
CA VAL A 40 10.49 3.41 -20.47
C VAL A 40 10.41 3.13 -21.97
N VAL A 41 11.28 3.74 -22.77
CA VAL A 41 11.34 3.53 -24.22
C VAL A 41 12.59 2.82 -24.67
N HIS A 42 13.66 2.88 -23.87
CA HIS A 42 14.91 2.19 -24.14
C HIS A 42 15.64 1.85 -22.85
N THR A 43 16.35 0.73 -22.86
CA THR A 43 17.25 0.31 -21.79
C THR A 43 18.57 -0.12 -22.41
N GLY A 44 19.62 0.69 -22.25
CA GLY A 44 20.94 0.51 -22.85
C GLY A 44 21.73 1.80 -22.85
N ALA A 45 22.96 1.83 -23.34
CA ALA A 45 23.81 3.00 -23.34
C ALA A 45 23.46 4.00 -24.48
N GLY A 46 23.71 5.29 -24.22
CA GLY A 46 23.86 6.32 -25.26
C GLY A 46 22.59 7.02 -25.73
N ALA A 47 21.52 7.06 -24.96
CA ALA A 47 20.32 7.84 -25.29
C ALA A 47 20.54 9.32 -24.95
N ALA A 48 20.45 10.23 -25.93
CA ALA A 48 20.44 11.67 -25.69
C ALA A 48 19.03 12.10 -25.21
N ALA A 49 18.95 12.89 -24.14
CA ALA A 49 17.69 13.38 -23.56
C ALA A 49 17.73 14.87 -23.28
N ASP A 50 16.56 15.45 -22.97
CA ASP A 50 16.46 16.85 -22.54
C ASP A 50 16.97 17.03 -21.10
N ARG A 51 16.82 16.00 -20.28
CA ARG A 51 17.28 15.94 -18.90
C ARG A 51 17.96 14.59 -18.63
N VAL A 52 19.03 14.64 -17.86
CA VAL A 52 19.81 13.45 -17.46
C VAL A 52 19.94 13.47 -15.93
N ILE A 53 19.80 12.30 -15.30
CA ILE A 53 20.09 12.07 -13.88
C ILE A 53 21.13 10.95 -13.80
N ASP A 54 22.31 11.26 -13.26
CA ASP A 54 23.31 10.24 -12.93
C ASP A 54 22.89 9.49 -11.67
N CYS A 55 22.71 8.18 -11.79
CA CYS A 55 22.31 7.28 -10.71
C CYS A 55 23.49 6.56 -10.05
N THR A 56 24.73 7.02 -10.30
CA THR A 56 25.90 6.46 -9.65
C THR A 56 25.79 6.61 -8.13
N GLY A 57 25.95 5.49 -7.40
CA GLY A 57 25.84 5.48 -5.93
C GLY A 57 24.43 5.29 -5.40
N PHE A 58 23.43 5.16 -6.28
CA PHE A 58 22.04 4.90 -5.87
C PHE A 58 21.59 3.48 -6.19
N PHE A 59 20.71 2.95 -5.35
CA PHE A 59 19.80 1.88 -5.74
C PHE A 59 18.63 2.53 -6.46
N VAL A 60 18.44 2.23 -7.75
CA VAL A 60 17.27 2.66 -8.52
C VAL A 60 16.27 1.52 -8.52
N LEU A 61 15.09 1.76 -7.97
CA LEU A 61 14.00 0.79 -7.95
C LEU A 61 12.81 1.32 -8.72
N PRO A 62 12.06 0.42 -9.38
CA PRO A 62 10.67 0.75 -9.73
C PRO A 62 9.94 1.15 -8.45
N ALA A 63 9.20 2.25 -8.50
CA ALA A 63 8.53 2.79 -7.32
C ALA A 63 7.39 1.89 -6.85
N ALA A 64 7.18 1.84 -5.54
CA ALA A 64 6.27 0.91 -4.89
C ALA A 64 4.78 1.27 -5.10
N VAL A 65 3.95 0.25 -4.93
CA VAL A 65 2.49 0.30 -4.83
C VAL A 65 2.11 -0.16 -3.44
N ASP A 66 1.44 0.69 -2.67
CA ASP A 66 0.91 0.35 -1.36
C ASP A 66 -0.59 0.07 -1.48
N VAL A 67 -0.98 -1.18 -1.26
CA VAL A 67 -2.36 -1.64 -1.45
C VAL A 67 -3.26 -1.35 -0.25
N HIS A 68 -2.71 -0.77 0.84
CA HIS A 68 -3.45 -0.59 2.07
C HIS A 68 -3.04 0.70 2.81
N VAL A 69 -3.81 1.78 2.61
CA VAL A 69 -3.63 3.05 3.30
C VAL A 69 -4.98 3.66 3.71
N HIS A 70 -4.96 4.50 4.74
CA HIS A 70 -6.10 5.29 5.19
C HIS A 70 -5.77 6.78 5.08
N MET A 71 -6.06 7.40 3.93
CA MET A 71 -5.76 8.81 3.65
C MET A 71 -6.67 9.79 4.39
N ARG A 72 -7.52 9.28 5.29
CA ARG A 72 -8.38 10.08 6.17
C ARG A 72 -9.11 11.21 5.41
N GLY A 73 -8.85 12.47 5.78
CA GLY A 73 -9.51 13.66 5.18
C GLY A 73 -10.87 13.98 5.80
N GLY A 74 -11.56 14.97 5.27
CA GLY A 74 -12.85 15.41 5.80
C GLY A 74 -12.79 15.76 7.28
N SER A 75 -13.68 15.20 8.10
CA SER A 75 -13.68 15.38 9.56
C SER A 75 -12.46 14.78 10.27
N GLN A 76 -11.70 13.91 9.59
CA GLN A 76 -10.49 13.27 10.09
C GLN A 76 -9.20 13.95 9.60
N SER A 77 -9.29 15.11 8.94
CA SER A 77 -8.15 15.80 8.34
C SER A 77 -7.07 16.23 9.34
N ALA A 78 -7.39 16.31 10.65
CA ALA A 78 -6.40 16.53 11.69
C ALA A 78 -5.40 15.36 11.82
N LYS A 79 -5.81 14.13 11.44
CA LYS A 79 -4.98 12.92 11.48
C LYS A 79 -4.12 12.80 10.24
N GLU A 80 -4.75 13.00 9.06
CA GLU A 80 -4.14 12.90 7.74
C GLU A 80 -5.09 13.45 6.68
N ASP A 81 -4.55 13.80 5.50
CA ASP A 81 -5.31 14.07 4.28
C ASP A 81 -4.56 13.61 3.04
N TRP A 82 -5.20 13.72 1.88
CA TRP A 82 -4.60 13.32 0.61
C TRP A 82 -3.30 14.05 0.30
N LYS A 83 -3.15 15.31 0.73
CA LYS A 83 -1.93 16.08 0.48
C LYS A 83 -0.76 15.49 1.27
N THR A 84 -0.87 15.48 2.60
CA THR A 84 0.25 15.07 3.46
C THR A 84 0.50 13.55 3.40
N GLY A 85 -0.55 12.72 3.34
CA GLY A 85 -0.40 11.28 3.19
C GLY A 85 0.22 10.87 1.86
N SER A 86 -0.10 11.55 0.74
CA SER A 86 0.56 11.26 -0.53
C SER A 86 1.97 11.83 -0.65
N MET A 87 2.29 12.93 0.04
CA MET A 87 3.68 13.39 0.20
C MET A 87 4.50 12.37 1.00
N SER A 88 3.94 11.86 2.10
CA SER A 88 4.52 10.72 2.86
C SER A 88 4.76 9.51 1.98
N ALA A 89 3.80 9.13 1.14
CA ALA A 89 3.95 8.02 0.21
C ALA A 89 5.13 8.23 -0.74
N LEU A 90 5.23 9.41 -1.38
CA LEU A 90 6.35 9.73 -2.27
C LEU A 90 7.68 9.74 -1.51
N ALA A 91 7.74 10.33 -0.30
CA ALA A 91 8.95 10.35 0.52
C ALA A 91 9.42 8.95 0.93
N GLY A 92 8.49 7.97 1.00
CA GLY A 92 8.80 6.55 1.17
C GLY A 92 9.14 5.80 -0.14
N GLY A 93 9.02 6.45 -1.32
CA GLY A 93 9.21 5.79 -2.62
C GLY A 93 7.98 5.04 -3.14
N VAL A 94 6.79 5.37 -2.63
CA VAL A 94 5.51 4.83 -3.05
C VAL A 94 4.84 5.81 -4.00
N THR A 95 4.51 5.37 -5.22
CA THR A 95 3.89 6.22 -6.25
C THR A 95 2.44 5.89 -6.55
N VAL A 96 1.94 4.79 -6.01
CA VAL A 96 0.52 4.39 -6.09
C VAL A 96 0.06 3.92 -4.73
N VAL A 97 -1.08 4.41 -4.27
CA VAL A 97 -1.71 4.01 -3.01
C VAL A 97 -3.14 3.54 -3.24
N VAL A 98 -3.62 2.59 -2.43
CA VAL A 98 -5.02 2.15 -2.44
C VAL A 98 -5.67 2.56 -1.11
N ASP A 99 -6.57 3.53 -1.18
CA ASP A 99 -7.26 4.06 0.00
C ASP A 99 -8.39 3.13 0.44
N GLN A 100 -8.44 2.84 1.74
CA GLN A 100 -9.45 2.00 2.35
C GLN A 100 -10.75 2.78 2.61
N PRO A 101 -11.91 2.12 2.57
CA PRO A 101 -13.21 2.79 2.55
C PRO A 101 -13.75 3.19 3.91
N ASN A 102 -13.09 2.83 5.01
CA ASN A 102 -13.50 3.14 6.39
C ASN A 102 -13.20 4.60 6.78
N THR A 103 -13.64 5.52 5.94
CA THR A 103 -13.65 6.97 6.16
C THR A 103 -14.83 7.40 7.02
N VAL A 104 -14.94 8.70 7.35
CA VAL A 104 -16.10 9.27 8.04
C VAL A 104 -16.70 10.37 7.15
N PRO A 105 -17.88 10.15 6.55
CA PRO A 105 -18.66 8.89 6.50
C PRO A 105 -17.97 7.79 5.69
N PRO A 106 -18.35 6.50 5.89
CA PRO A 106 -17.78 5.39 5.13
C PRO A 106 -18.22 5.41 3.66
N ILE A 107 -17.40 4.80 2.78
CA ILE A 107 -17.66 4.77 1.33
C ILE A 107 -18.62 3.61 1.00
N THR A 108 -19.90 3.83 1.20
CA THR A 108 -20.98 2.84 1.01
C THR A 108 -21.88 3.11 -0.19
N THR A 109 -21.74 4.27 -0.85
CA THR A 109 -22.53 4.63 -2.04
C THR A 109 -21.65 5.11 -3.19
N PRO A 110 -22.10 5.00 -4.45
CA PRO A 110 -21.37 5.54 -5.60
C PRO A 110 -21.09 7.04 -5.52
N GLU A 111 -21.97 7.81 -4.92
CA GLU A 111 -21.81 9.27 -4.74
C GLU A 111 -20.68 9.58 -3.78
N ALA A 112 -20.62 8.89 -2.63
CA ALA A 112 -19.53 9.00 -1.66
C ALA A 112 -18.20 8.54 -2.29
N PHE A 113 -18.22 7.43 -3.05
CA PHE A 113 -17.06 6.93 -3.79
C PHE A 113 -16.52 7.96 -4.78
N LEU A 114 -17.38 8.51 -5.64
CA LEU A 114 -16.99 9.52 -6.62
C LEU A 114 -16.54 10.85 -5.97
N ALA A 115 -17.13 11.20 -4.82
CA ALA A 115 -16.67 12.35 -4.03
C ALA A 115 -15.23 12.12 -3.50
N ARG A 116 -14.93 10.91 -3.03
CA ARG A 116 -13.59 10.52 -2.60
C ARG A 116 -12.57 10.58 -3.73
N ILE A 117 -12.94 10.12 -4.93
CA ILE A 117 -12.09 10.22 -6.14
C ILE A 117 -11.79 11.69 -6.47
N ARG A 118 -12.81 12.56 -6.46
CA ARG A 118 -12.60 14.00 -6.74
C ARG A 118 -11.67 14.66 -5.73
N ASP A 119 -11.82 14.33 -4.45
CA ASP A 119 -10.95 14.83 -3.39
C ASP A 119 -9.50 14.40 -3.60
N ALA A 120 -9.28 13.12 -3.89
CA ALA A 120 -7.97 12.58 -4.22
C ALA A 120 -7.35 13.25 -5.45
N GLN A 121 -8.11 13.38 -6.55
CA GLN A 121 -7.65 14.08 -7.77
C GLN A 121 -7.25 15.55 -7.50
N ALA A 122 -7.98 16.20 -6.60
CA ALA A 122 -7.72 17.60 -6.24
C ALA A 122 -6.46 17.78 -5.38
N HIS A 123 -6.08 16.80 -4.54
CA HIS A 123 -5.09 17.01 -3.50
C HIS A 123 -3.91 16.05 -3.51
N SER A 124 -4.03 14.84 -4.11
CA SER A 124 -2.96 13.86 -4.09
C SER A 124 -1.73 14.27 -4.92
N TYR A 125 -0.57 13.91 -4.44
CA TYR A 125 0.73 14.03 -5.10
C TYR A 125 1.17 12.73 -5.80
N CYS A 126 0.60 11.58 -5.41
CA CYS A 126 0.85 10.29 -6.03
C CYS A 126 -0.41 9.76 -6.73
N SER A 127 -0.27 8.76 -7.58
CA SER A 127 -1.39 8.06 -8.19
C SER A 127 -2.13 7.21 -7.15
N PHE A 128 -3.41 6.91 -7.41
CA PHE A 128 -4.24 6.25 -6.40
C PHE A 128 -5.32 5.35 -6.99
N ALA A 129 -5.81 4.46 -6.15
CA ALA A 129 -7.07 3.75 -6.30
C ALA A 129 -7.86 3.83 -4.98
N VAL A 130 -9.14 3.47 -5.01
CA VAL A 130 -10.01 3.49 -3.84
C VAL A 130 -10.82 2.20 -3.80
N ASN A 131 -10.91 1.59 -2.62
CA ASN A 131 -11.76 0.45 -2.36
C ASN A 131 -13.19 0.89 -1.98
N SER A 132 -14.12 -0.05 -2.08
CA SER A 132 -15.50 0.11 -1.61
C SER A 132 -15.69 -0.60 -0.28
N SER A 133 -16.41 -0.01 0.67
CA SER A 133 -16.87 -0.72 1.87
C SER A 133 -17.66 -1.98 1.49
N VAL A 134 -17.79 -2.90 2.43
CA VAL A 134 -18.67 -4.06 2.35
C VAL A 134 -19.60 -4.03 3.54
N THR A 135 -20.89 -3.78 3.28
CA THR A 135 -21.97 -3.85 4.24
C THR A 135 -23.08 -4.74 3.68
N PRO A 136 -24.04 -5.26 4.49
CA PRO A 136 -25.10 -6.11 3.98
C PRO A 136 -25.90 -5.50 2.83
N ASP A 137 -26.08 -4.18 2.83
CA ASP A 137 -26.95 -3.45 1.90
C ASP A 137 -26.20 -2.66 0.82
N ILE A 138 -24.88 -2.87 0.69
CA ILE A 138 -24.09 -2.13 -0.29
C ILE A 138 -24.53 -2.45 -1.72
N PRO A 139 -24.64 -1.45 -2.63
CA PRO A 139 -24.98 -1.67 -4.03
C PRO A 139 -23.75 -2.15 -4.82
N PHE A 140 -23.39 -3.43 -4.69
CA PHE A 140 -22.16 -4.02 -5.27
C PHE A 140 -21.94 -3.68 -6.74
N GLU A 141 -22.99 -3.85 -7.59
CA GLU A 141 -22.89 -3.58 -9.03
C GLU A 141 -22.65 -2.10 -9.33
N ALA A 142 -23.31 -1.22 -8.57
CA ALA A 142 -23.15 0.22 -8.74
C ALA A 142 -21.74 0.68 -8.28
N MET A 143 -21.21 0.13 -7.17
CA MET A 143 -19.86 0.40 -6.72
C MET A 143 -18.82 -0.14 -7.71
N TRP A 144 -19.05 -1.35 -8.24
CA TRP A 144 -18.18 -1.96 -9.25
C TRP A 144 -18.11 -1.10 -10.51
N THR A 145 -19.27 -0.66 -11.04
CA THR A 145 -19.33 0.19 -12.24
C THR A 145 -18.87 1.63 -11.98
N ALA A 146 -18.94 2.12 -10.74
CA ALA A 146 -18.33 3.38 -10.35
C ALA A 146 -16.80 3.33 -10.34
N GLY A 147 -16.19 2.13 -10.31
CA GLY A 147 -14.74 1.93 -10.43
C GLY A 147 -14.04 1.55 -9.13
N ALA A 148 -14.74 0.97 -8.16
CA ALA A 148 -14.11 0.41 -6.96
C ALA A 148 -13.01 -0.59 -7.36
N MET A 149 -11.80 -0.42 -6.79
CA MET A 149 -10.65 -1.26 -7.10
C MET A 149 -10.82 -2.67 -6.53
N ALA A 150 -11.29 -2.74 -5.29
CA ALA A 150 -11.65 -3.96 -4.59
C ALA A 150 -12.81 -3.68 -3.64
N PHE A 151 -13.35 -4.73 -3.01
CA PHE A 151 -14.37 -4.67 -1.97
C PHE A 151 -13.75 -5.02 -0.63
N GLY A 152 -13.71 -4.07 0.29
CA GLY A 152 -13.05 -4.14 1.60
C GLY A 152 -12.14 -2.90 1.81
N GLU A 153 -11.49 -2.72 2.90
CA GLU A 153 -11.21 -3.74 3.94
C GLU A 153 -12.52 -4.21 4.59
N THR A 154 -12.78 -5.51 4.53
CA THR A 154 -13.97 -6.15 5.13
C THR A 154 -13.59 -6.74 6.49
N PHE A 155 -14.22 -6.29 7.57
CA PHE A 155 -13.96 -6.79 8.91
C PHE A 155 -14.74 -8.06 9.20
N PHE A 156 -14.02 -9.14 9.52
CA PHE A 156 -14.59 -10.38 10.05
C PHE A 156 -14.35 -10.49 11.57
N ALA A 157 -14.24 -9.35 12.25
CA ALA A 157 -14.15 -9.20 13.69
C ALA A 157 -14.58 -7.78 14.09
N PRO A 158 -14.91 -7.51 15.36
CA PRO A 158 -15.22 -6.16 15.82
C PRO A 158 -14.10 -5.19 15.48
N SER A 159 -14.42 -4.16 14.71
CA SER A 159 -13.51 -3.08 14.35
C SER A 159 -13.73 -1.85 15.23
N THR A 160 -12.80 -0.92 15.19
CA THR A 160 -12.95 0.41 15.84
C THR A 160 -14.14 1.19 15.26
N TYR A 161 -14.60 0.84 14.07
CA TYR A 161 -15.72 1.47 13.36
C TYR A 161 -17.06 0.73 13.53
N GLY A 162 -17.09 -0.35 14.33
CA GLY A 162 -18.32 -1.08 14.67
C GLY A 162 -18.91 -1.98 13.58
N GLU A 163 -18.35 -1.99 12.38
CA GLU A 163 -18.86 -2.77 11.26
C GLU A 163 -18.19 -4.15 11.20
N THR A 164 -18.97 -5.18 11.52
CA THR A 164 -18.55 -6.58 11.43
C THR A 164 -19.60 -7.36 10.68
N LEU A 165 -19.19 -8.16 9.70
CA LEU A 165 -20.11 -9.06 9.00
C LEU A 165 -20.24 -10.38 9.75
N ALA A 166 -21.47 -10.84 9.91
CA ALA A 166 -21.73 -12.22 10.30
C ALA A 166 -21.32 -13.19 9.16
N ALA A 167 -21.06 -14.44 9.50
CA ALA A 167 -20.60 -15.45 8.53
C ALA A 167 -21.50 -15.60 7.30
N GLN A 168 -22.83 -15.53 7.50
CA GLN A 168 -23.80 -15.59 6.38
C GLN A 168 -23.75 -14.34 5.51
N GLU A 169 -23.54 -13.15 6.10
CA GLU A 169 -23.42 -11.88 5.37
C GLU A 169 -22.14 -11.87 4.56
N LEU A 170 -21.01 -12.28 5.17
CA LEU A 170 -19.74 -12.42 4.45
C LEU A 170 -19.88 -13.39 3.27
N SER A 171 -20.51 -14.55 3.47
CA SER A 171 -20.70 -15.53 2.39
C SER A 171 -21.53 -14.95 1.23
N ARG A 172 -22.59 -14.19 1.52
CA ARG A 172 -23.38 -13.50 0.48
C ARG A 172 -22.57 -12.44 -0.24
N ALA A 173 -21.81 -11.61 0.51
CA ALA A 173 -20.94 -10.59 -0.07
C ALA A 173 -19.89 -11.20 -0.99
N LEU A 174 -19.19 -12.24 -0.55
CA LEU A 174 -18.21 -12.96 -1.36
C LEU A 174 -18.81 -13.55 -2.63
N GLY A 175 -20.03 -14.09 -2.55
CA GLY A 175 -20.76 -14.57 -3.74
C GLY A 175 -21.05 -13.46 -4.74
N ARG A 176 -21.46 -12.26 -4.28
CA ARG A 176 -21.72 -11.09 -5.14
C ARG A 176 -20.41 -10.57 -5.78
N ILE A 177 -19.35 -10.44 -4.98
CA ILE A 177 -18.02 -9.99 -5.45
C ILE A 177 -17.48 -10.98 -6.49
N HIS A 178 -17.63 -12.29 -6.25
CA HIS A 178 -17.24 -13.33 -7.20
C HIS A 178 -17.98 -13.21 -8.53
N ALA A 179 -19.30 -13.04 -8.50
CA ALA A 179 -20.13 -12.87 -9.70
C ALA A 179 -19.72 -11.67 -10.56
N LEU A 180 -19.19 -10.60 -9.93
CA LEU A 180 -18.63 -9.43 -10.61
C LEU A 180 -17.20 -9.65 -11.13
N GLY A 181 -16.53 -10.75 -10.76
CA GLY A 181 -15.10 -10.96 -11.04
C GLY A 181 -14.19 -10.05 -10.19
N GLY A 182 -14.73 -9.55 -9.07
CA GLY A 182 -14.04 -8.63 -8.16
C GLY A 182 -13.00 -9.29 -7.26
N LEU A 183 -12.42 -8.49 -6.39
CA LEU A 183 -11.47 -8.87 -5.34
C LEU A 183 -12.08 -8.48 -4.00
N ALA A 184 -12.07 -9.39 -3.03
CA ALA A 184 -12.39 -9.11 -1.63
C ALA A 184 -11.10 -8.92 -0.82
N THR A 185 -10.98 -7.82 -0.09
CA THR A 185 -9.88 -7.60 0.87
C THR A 185 -10.43 -7.77 2.27
N ILE A 186 -9.80 -8.62 3.08
CA ILE A 186 -10.36 -9.12 4.33
C ILE A 186 -9.42 -8.87 5.51
N HIS A 187 -9.92 -8.15 6.51
CA HIS A 187 -9.37 -8.11 7.86
C HIS A 187 -9.87 -9.34 8.62
N ALA A 188 -9.04 -10.37 8.67
CA ALA A 188 -9.39 -11.64 9.30
C ALA A 188 -8.83 -11.73 10.72
N GLU A 189 -9.59 -11.24 11.68
CA GLU A 189 -9.20 -11.23 13.09
C GLU A 189 -10.31 -11.86 13.94
N GLY A 190 -9.93 -12.58 15.00
CA GLY A 190 -10.85 -13.07 16.01
C GLY A 190 -10.58 -12.37 17.36
N VAL A 191 -11.62 -11.89 18.01
CA VAL A 191 -11.50 -11.18 19.30
C VAL A 191 -12.21 -11.97 20.41
N THR A 192 -11.49 -12.21 21.51
CA THR A 192 -12.09 -12.76 22.75
C THR A 192 -12.55 -11.61 23.64
N PRO A 193 -13.73 -11.68 24.27
CA PRO A 193 -14.14 -10.66 25.24
C PRO A 193 -13.14 -10.53 26.40
N GLY A 194 -12.86 -9.29 26.82
CA GLY A 194 -11.93 -9.00 27.93
C GLY A 194 -11.60 -7.53 28.03
N GLU A 195 -10.79 -7.16 28.99
CA GLU A 195 -10.32 -5.79 29.21
C GLU A 195 -9.05 -5.53 28.36
N ASP A 196 -9.10 -4.49 27.56
CA ASP A 196 -8.04 -4.08 26.62
C ASP A 196 -7.19 -2.97 27.28
N THR A 197 -6.30 -3.36 28.18
CA THR A 197 -5.61 -2.43 29.11
C THR A 197 -4.19 -2.07 28.68
N ASP A 198 -3.54 -2.92 27.90
CA ASP A 198 -2.17 -2.75 27.42
C ASP A 198 -1.88 -3.67 26.22
N LEU A 199 -0.68 -3.60 25.67
CA LEU A 199 -0.28 -4.42 24.50
C LEU A 199 -0.33 -5.92 24.77
N VAL A 200 -0.10 -6.36 26.02
CA VAL A 200 -0.14 -7.77 26.38
C VAL A 200 -1.57 -8.30 26.41
N ALA A 201 -2.48 -7.55 27.06
CA ALA A 201 -3.90 -7.84 27.07
C ALA A 201 -4.48 -7.77 25.64
N HIS A 202 -4.12 -6.75 24.88
CA HIS A 202 -4.56 -6.56 23.50
C HIS A 202 -4.19 -7.77 22.61
N ASP A 203 -2.93 -8.25 22.66
CA ASP A 203 -2.46 -9.43 21.95
C ASP A 203 -3.17 -10.71 22.46
N ALA A 204 -3.41 -10.84 23.75
CA ALA A 204 -4.10 -11.99 24.33
C ALA A 204 -5.57 -12.10 23.86
N LEU A 205 -6.29 -10.96 23.81
CA LEU A 205 -7.67 -10.89 23.31
C LEU A 205 -7.78 -11.21 21.83
N ARG A 206 -6.72 -10.95 21.05
CA ARG A 206 -6.59 -11.14 19.59
C ARG A 206 -5.48 -12.11 19.26
N SER A 207 -5.43 -13.25 19.96
CA SER A 207 -4.31 -14.18 19.91
C SER A 207 -4.00 -14.70 18.50
N PRO A 208 -2.76 -15.17 18.25
CA PRO A 208 -2.38 -15.83 16.99
C PRO A 208 -3.31 -16.96 16.56
N GLU A 209 -3.88 -17.68 17.53
CA GLU A 209 -4.83 -18.74 17.26
C GLU A 209 -6.17 -18.21 16.76
N ARG A 210 -6.63 -17.07 17.32
CA ARG A 210 -7.85 -16.38 16.86
C ARG A 210 -7.72 -15.85 15.44
N GLU A 211 -6.56 -15.31 15.07
CA GLU A 211 -6.30 -14.92 13.67
C GLU A 211 -6.37 -16.13 12.73
N ARG A 212 -5.72 -17.23 13.06
CA ARG A 212 -5.78 -18.50 12.29
C ARG A 212 -7.22 -19.02 12.14
N GLU A 213 -8.00 -18.99 13.23
CA GLU A 213 -9.41 -19.41 13.22
C GLU A 213 -10.25 -18.51 12.32
N ALA A 214 -10.04 -17.19 12.37
CA ALA A 214 -10.74 -16.22 11.52
C ALA A 214 -10.44 -16.46 10.04
N VAL A 215 -9.18 -16.66 9.65
CA VAL A 215 -8.80 -17.02 8.27
C VAL A 215 -9.48 -18.30 7.83
N THR A 216 -9.53 -19.33 8.68
CA THR A 216 -10.20 -20.59 8.37
C THR A 216 -11.71 -20.40 8.20
N ALA A 217 -12.34 -19.55 9.03
CA ALA A 217 -13.76 -19.23 8.94
C ALA A 217 -14.08 -18.43 7.65
N VAL A 218 -13.22 -17.49 7.25
CA VAL A 218 -13.35 -16.79 5.96
C VAL A 218 -13.37 -17.78 4.79
N HIS A 219 -12.51 -18.80 4.81
CA HIS A 219 -12.54 -19.85 3.77
C HIS A 219 -13.85 -20.64 3.77
N ALA A 220 -14.41 -20.94 4.93
CA ALA A 220 -15.72 -21.60 5.02
C ALA A 220 -16.86 -20.72 4.45
N CYS A 221 -16.73 -19.38 4.55
CA CYS A 221 -17.67 -18.42 3.96
C CYS A 221 -17.49 -18.24 2.44
N ASN A 222 -16.48 -18.83 1.81
CA ASN A 222 -16.13 -18.65 0.39
C ASN A 222 -16.30 -19.93 -0.46
N PRO A 223 -17.44 -20.61 -0.47
CA PRO A 223 -17.63 -21.82 -1.27
C PRO A 223 -17.60 -21.55 -2.77
N GLY A 224 -17.91 -20.34 -3.19
CA GLY A 224 -17.93 -19.91 -4.61
C GLY A 224 -16.56 -19.58 -5.20
N GLY A 225 -15.48 -19.59 -4.39
CA GLY A 225 -14.12 -19.31 -4.89
C GLY A 225 -13.87 -17.84 -5.25
N CYS A 226 -14.48 -16.88 -4.55
CA CYS A 226 -14.15 -15.48 -4.68
C CYS A 226 -12.65 -15.27 -4.47
N ARG A 227 -12.03 -14.38 -5.24
CA ARG A 227 -10.64 -13.96 -5.04
C ARG A 227 -10.54 -13.19 -3.71
N ILE A 228 -9.68 -13.65 -2.82
CA ILE A 228 -9.45 -13.05 -1.51
C ILE A 228 -8.01 -12.55 -1.41
N HIS A 229 -7.88 -11.37 -0.83
CA HIS A 229 -6.63 -10.82 -0.32
C HIS A 229 -6.77 -10.62 1.20
N PHE A 230 -5.89 -11.25 1.97
CA PHE A 230 -5.84 -11.11 3.41
C PHE A 230 -4.97 -9.94 3.79
N CYS A 231 -5.58 -8.94 4.44
CA CYS A 231 -4.93 -7.72 4.90
C CYS A 231 -4.01 -8.01 6.09
N HIS A 232 -2.90 -7.27 6.18
CA HIS A 232 -2.01 -7.13 7.34
C HIS A 232 -1.88 -8.36 8.25
N MET A 233 -1.66 -9.55 7.68
CA MET A 233 -1.48 -10.79 8.42
C MET A 233 -0.31 -10.67 9.40
N SER A 234 -0.52 -11.04 10.66
CA SER A 234 0.42 -10.77 11.73
C SER A 234 1.13 -12.02 12.29
N THR A 235 0.70 -13.23 11.89
CA THR A 235 1.25 -14.49 12.43
C THR A 235 1.54 -15.53 11.36
N ALA A 236 2.59 -16.33 11.59
CA ALA A 236 2.95 -17.45 10.72
C ALA A 236 1.82 -18.49 10.63
N LYS A 237 1.12 -18.75 11.72
CA LYS A 237 0.02 -19.74 11.78
C LYS A 237 -1.13 -19.36 10.85
N ALA A 238 -1.47 -18.08 10.79
CA ALA A 238 -2.55 -17.59 9.94
C ALA A 238 -2.12 -17.63 8.46
N ILE A 239 -0.88 -17.25 8.14
CA ILE A 239 -0.32 -17.36 6.78
C ILE A 239 -0.32 -18.82 6.30
N ASP A 240 -0.01 -19.79 7.17
CA ASP A 240 0.06 -21.20 6.80
C ASP A 240 -1.28 -21.78 6.34
N VAL A 241 -2.40 -21.23 6.81
CA VAL A 241 -3.76 -21.67 6.42
C VAL A 241 -4.41 -20.77 5.37
N ALA A 242 -3.84 -19.62 5.05
CA ALA A 242 -4.39 -18.70 4.06
C ALA A 242 -4.36 -19.29 2.64
N LYS A 243 -5.52 -19.24 1.96
CA LYS A 243 -5.70 -19.58 0.53
C LYS A 243 -6.15 -18.32 -0.20
N GLY A 244 -5.23 -17.61 -0.75
CA GLY A 244 -5.39 -16.29 -1.38
C GLY A 244 -4.09 -15.55 -1.32
N THR A 245 -4.08 -14.28 -1.68
CA THR A 245 -2.90 -13.44 -1.50
C THR A 245 -2.83 -12.89 -0.08
N VAL A 246 -1.60 -12.73 0.42
CA VAL A 246 -1.30 -12.32 1.79
C VAL A 246 -0.46 -11.06 1.78
N GLU A 247 -0.89 -10.04 2.49
CA GLU A 247 -0.05 -8.91 2.83
C GLU A 247 0.42 -8.98 4.30
N VAL A 248 1.59 -8.42 4.55
CA VAL A 248 2.15 -8.21 5.89
C VAL A 248 2.64 -6.78 5.98
N THR A 249 2.61 -6.21 7.17
CA THR A 249 3.00 -4.82 7.40
C THR A 249 4.37 -4.70 8.06
N PRO A 250 5.06 -3.55 7.88
CA PRO A 250 6.33 -3.30 8.57
C PRO A 250 6.22 -3.38 10.09
N HIS A 251 5.13 -2.92 10.69
CA HIS A 251 5.00 -2.95 12.14
C HIS A 251 4.94 -4.39 12.68
N HIS A 252 4.38 -5.36 11.94
CA HIS A 252 4.44 -6.77 12.33
C HIS A 252 5.82 -7.42 12.06
N LEU A 253 6.60 -6.91 11.10
CA LEU A 253 7.93 -7.42 10.79
C LEU A 253 9.01 -6.87 11.73
N PHE A 254 8.91 -5.61 12.15
CA PHE A 254 10.00 -4.91 12.85
C PHE A 254 9.73 -4.69 14.34
N LEU A 255 8.47 -4.57 14.76
CA LEU A 255 8.12 -4.30 16.15
C LEU A 255 7.73 -5.58 16.89
N SER A 256 7.96 -5.60 18.20
CA SER A 256 7.45 -6.63 19.12
C SER A 256 7.11 -5.99 20.45
N ARG A 257 6.12 -6.55 21.14
CA ARG A 257 5.65 -6.00 22.43
C ARG A 257 6.74 -6.02 23.51
N GLU A 258 7.75 -6.88 23.41
CA GLU A 258 8.89 -6.90 24.34
C GLU A 258 9.89 -5.77 24.10
N LYS A 259 9.87 -5.17 22.92
CA LYS A 259 10.74 -4.04 22.54
C LYS A 259 10.06 -2.70 22.66
N THR A 260 8.77 -2.70 22.99
CA THR A 260 7.96 -1.50 23.20
C THR A 260 7.51 -1.44 24.65
N TRP A 261 7.18 -0.23 25.15
CA TRP A 261 6.56 -0.12 26.47
C TRP A 261 5.11 -0.63 26.40
N ALA A 262 4.78 -1.65 27.19
CA ALA A 262 3.49 -2.35 27.11
C ALA A 262 2.27 -1.44 27.29
N GLY A 263 2.39 -0.40 28.11
CA GLY A 263 1.33 0.58 28.34
C GLY A 263 1.24 1.71 27.32
N ASP A 264 2.11 1.76 26.29
CA ASP A 264 2.11 2.85 25.30
C ASP A 264 1.05 2.65 24.21
N PRO A 265 -0.03 3.45 24.21
CA PRO A 265 -1.09 3.33 23.22
C PRO A 265 -0.64 3.66 21.77
N ARG A 266 0.53 4.28 21.59
CA ARG A 266 1.07 4.55 20.25
C ARG A 266 1.28 3.26 19.46
N PHE A 267 1.59 2.14 20.14
CA PHE A 267 1.77 0.83 19.52
C PHE A 267 0.49 -0.02 19.40
N LYS A 268 -0.67 0.53 19.83
CA LYS A 268 -1.96 -0.14 19.64
C LYS A 268 -2.35 -0.16 18.15
N VAL A 269 -2.48 -1.36 17.59
CA VAL A 269 -2.84 -1.61 16.18
C VAL A 269 -3.61 -2.94 16.08
N ASN A 270 -4.44 -3.08 15.08
CA ASN A 270 -5.19 -4.31 14.79
C ASN A 270 -4.78 -4.88 13.42
N PRO A 271 -4.30 -6.14 13.34
CA PRO A 271 -3.96 -7.06 14.44
C PRO A 271 -2.86 -6.51 15.36
N PRO A 272 -2.75 -7.02 16.62
CA PRO A 272 -1.80 -6.48 17.60
C PRO A 272 -0.34 -6.62 17.20
N ILE A 273 0.51 -5.75 17.75
CA ILE A 273 1.96 -6.00 17.80
C ILE A 273 2.19 -7.28 18.59
N ARG A 274 2.79 -8.26 17.94
CA ARG A 274 2.98 -9.62 18.49
C ARG A 274 4.21 -9.73 19.37
N SER A 275 4.35 -10.87 20.04
CA SER A 275 5.58 -11.20 20.76
C SER A 275 6.79 -11.32 19.80
N GLU A 276 8.00 -11.16 20.33
CA GLU A 276 9.24 -11.36 19.56
C GLU A 276 9.34 -12.77 18.96
N LYS A 277 8.76 -13.77 19.64
CA LYS A 277 8.66 -15.14 19.12
C LYS A 277 7.79 -15.19 17.86
N GLU A 278 6.60 -14.61 17.91
CA GLU A 278 5.69 -14.57 16.75
C GLU A 278 6.25 -13.71 15.61
N ARG A 279 6.86 -12.56 15.93
CA ARG A 279 7.55 -11.73 14.93
C ARG A 279 8.65 -12.50 14.21
N LYS A 280 9.49 -13.25 14.92
CA LYS A 280 10.51 -14.12 14.31
C LYS A 280 9.91 -15.23 13.48
N ALA A 281 8.82 -15.84 13.96
CA ALA A 281 8.10 -16.87 13.20
C ALA A 281 7.51 -16.30 11.90
N LEU A 282 7.00 -15.06 11.91
CA LEU A 282 6.48 -14.37 10.72
C LEU A 282 7.58 -14.22 9.65
N TRP A 283 8.79 -13.83 10.02
CA TRP A 283 9.94 -13.75 9.11
C TRP A 283 10.29 -15.08 8.46
N THR A 284 10.05 -16.23 9.12
CA THR A 284 10.27 -17.55 8.51
C THR A 284 9.27 -17.87 7.38
N ARG A 285 8.23 -17.04 7.22
CA ARG A 285 7.22 -17.17 6.15
C ARG A 285 7.43 -16.16 5.02
N TRP A 286 8.61 -15.52 4.95
CA TRP A 286 8.93 -14.50 3.94
C TRP A 286 8.52 -14.93 2.52
N ASP A 287 8.78 -16.17 2.13
CA ASP A 287 8.44 -16.69 0.81
C ASP A 287 6.94 -16.88 0.58
N ARG A 288 6.15 -17.00 1.66
CA ARG A 288 4.69 -17.16 1.63
C ARG A 288 3.96 -15.81 1.64
N ILE A 289 4.64 -14.75 2.00
CA ILE A 289 4.13 -13.38 1.94
C ILE A 289 4.14 -12.94 0.49
N ASP A 290 2.97 -12.59 -0.06
CA ASP A 290 2.87 -12.13 -1.44
C ASP A 290 3.33 -10.68 -1.58
N MET A 291 2.92 -9.81 -0.63
CA MET A 291 3.25 -8.38 -0.67
C MET A 291 3.40 -7.77 0.72
N ILE A 292 4.04 -6.61 0.73
CA ILE A 292 4.12 -5.75 1.91
C ILE A 292 3.26 -4.52 1.62
N ALA A 293 2.39 -4.19 2.59
CA ALA A 293 1.60 -2.97 2.60
C ALA A 293 1.80 -2.23 3.93
N SER A 294 1.57 -0.94 3.95
CA SER A 294 1.88 -0.17 5.15
C SER A 294 0.82 -0.26 6.24
N ASP A 295 -0.42 -0.46 5.87
CA ASP A 295 -1.57 -0.14 6.71
C ASP A 295 -1.41 1.24 7.38
N HIS A 296 -1.08 2.23 6.57
CA HIS A 296 -0.93 3.61 7.03
C HIS A 296 -2.26 4.11 7.60
N ALA A 297 -2.38 4.03 8.92
CA ALA A 297 -3.59 4.34 9.66
C ALA A 297 -3.32 5.40 10.76
N PRO A 298 -2.99 6.64 10.37
CA PRO A 298 -2.54 7.67 11.29
C PRO A 298 -3.65 8.14 12.24
N HIS A 299 -3.23 8.47 13.45
CA HIS A 299 -4.01 9.11 14.51
C HIS A 299 -3.18 10.22 15.13
N THR A 300 -3.82 11.26 15.64
CA THR A 300 -3.12 12.36 16.30
C THR A 300 -2.44 11.90 17.60
N ILE A 301 -1.38 12.61 18.00
CA ILE A 301 -0.71 12.36 19.29
C ILE A 301 -1.72 12.44 20.44
N ALA A 302 -2.66 13.38 20.39
CA ALA A 302 -3.70 13.54 21.42
C ALA A 302 -4.61 12.31 21.53
N GLU A 303 -5.02 11.71 20.40
CA GLU A 303 -5.80 10.47 20.42
C GLU A 303 -4.97 9.28 20.93
N LYS A 304 -3.71 9.22 20.58
CA LYS A 304 -2.79 8.17 21.07
C LYS A 304 -2.35 8.38 22.53
N ALA A 305 -2.59 9.55 23.12
CA ALA A 305 -2.35 9.82 24.55
C ALA A 305 -3.53 9.45 25.47
N LEU A 306 -4.64 9.01 24.90
CA LEU A 306 -5.78 8.50 25.68
C LEU A 306 -5.38 7.22 26.45
N PRO A 307 -6.11 6.86 27.53
CA PRO A 307 -5.94 5.54 28.15
C PRO A 307 -5.99 4.43 27.11
N PHE A 308 -5.20 3.37 27.27
CA PHE A 308 -5.01 2.32 26.28
C PHE A 308 -6.33 1.76 25.73
N SER A 309 -7.31 1.51 26.61
CA SER A 309 -8.65 1.02 26.21
C SER A 309 -9.38 1.97 25.25
N ASN A 310 -9.17 3.28 25.37
CA ASN A 310 -9.85 4.32 24.60
C ASN A 310 -9.05 4.81 23.40
N ALA A 311 -7.74 4.57 23.40
CA ALA A 311 -6.88 4.96 22.29
C ALA A 311 -7.24 4.16 21.02
N PRO A 312 -7.37 4.83 19.86
CA PRO A 312 -7.70 4.16 18.62
C PRO A 312 -6.53 3.29 18.16
N SER A 313 -6.84 2.15 17.52
CA SER A 313 -5.86 1.30 16.84
C SER A 313 -5.44 1.91 15.51
N GLY A 314 -4.15 1.84 15.20
CA GLY A 314 -3.55 2.32 13.94
C GLY A 314 -2.26 3.09 14.16
N VAL A 315 -1.37 3.00 13.18
CA VAL A 315 -0.04 3.65 13.16
C VAL A 315 0.26 4.22 11.77
N PRO A 316 1.03 5.31 11.64
CA PRO A 316 1.52 5.75 10.34
C PRO A 316 2.61 4.81 9.84
N GLY A 317 2.67 4.52 8.53
CA GLY A 317 3.60 3.54 7.99
C GLY A 317 4.03 3.74 6.53
N VAL A 318 3.27 4.47 5.70
CA VAL A 318 3.52 4.54 4.25
C VAL A 318 4.91 5.11 3.90
N GLU A 319 5.38 6.11 4.64
CA GLU A 319 6.67 6.74 4.41
C GLU A 319 7.85 5.86 4.82
N THR A 320 7.66 5.02 5.85
CA THR A 320 8.72 4.19 6.40
C THR A 320 8.77 2.76 5.85
N MET A 321 7.72 2.33 5.12
CA MET A 321 7.57 0.95 4.64
C MET A 321 8.76 0.49 3.79
N VAL A 322 9.00 1.12 2.65
CA VAL A 322 10.10 0.73 1.76
C VAL A 322 11.46 1.11 2.37
N PRO A 323 11.64 2.28 2.99
CA PRO A 323 12.90 2.65 3.65
C PRO A 323 13.40 1.65 4.69
N LEU A 324 12.54 1.09 5.54
CA LEU A 324 12.91 0.03 6.50
C LEU A 324 13.36 -1.25 5.78
N LEU A 325 12.64 -1.66 4.75
CA LEU A 325 12.98 -2.85 3.96
C LEU A 325 14.28 -2.66 3.17
N MET A 326 14.57 -1.44 2.72
CA MET A 326 15.85 -1.12 2.06
C MET A 326 17.05 -1.30 3.01
N ALA A 327 16.90 -1.01 4.31
CA ALA A 327 17.93 -1.32 5.29
C ALA A 327 18.18 -2.84 5.41
N GLU A 328 17.09 -3.67 5.33
CA GLU A 328 17.21 -5.13 5.30
C GLU A 328 17.88 -5.66 4.02
N VAL A 329 17.69 -4.97 2.88
CA VAL A 329 18.41 -5.28 1.64
C VAL A 329 19.91 -4.99 1.80
N LEU A 330 20.25 -3.85 2.38
CA LEU A 330 21.66 -3.48 2.65
C LEU A 330 22.33 -4.49 3.58
N ASP A 331 21.62 -4.95 4.61
CA ASP A 331 22.05 -5.99 5.55
C ASP A 331 21.97 -7.41 4.98
N ARG A 332 21.57 -7.57 3.72
CA ARG A 332 21.45 -8.85 2.99
C ARG A 332 20.48 -9.85 3.63
N ARG A 333 19.52 -9.39 4.41
CA ARG A 333 18.46 -10.25 4.96
C ARG A 333 17.40 -10.58 3.93
N ILE A 334 17.10 -9.65 3.05
CA ILE A 334 16.24 -9.85 1.89
C ILE A 334 16.96 -9.44 0.61
N THR A 335 16.51 -9.95 -0.54
CA THR A 335 17.08 -9.54 -1.82
C THR A 335 16.32 -8.34 -2.39
N LEU A 336 17.02 -7.54 -3.21
CA LEU A 336 16.37 -6.45 -3.94
C LEU A 336 15.25 -6.96 -4.87
N THR A 337 15.42 -8.14 -5.44
CA THR A 337 14.41 -8.81 -6.28
C THR A 337 13.16 -9.15 -5.48
N ASP A 338 13.30 -9.66 -4.26
CA ASP A 338 12.16 -9.93 -3.38
C ASP A 338 11.44 -8.65 -2.97
N LEU A 339 12.20 -7.59 -2.64
CA LEU A 339 11.63 -6.30 -2.33
C LEU A 339 10.77 -5.79 -3.50
N ILE A 340 11.33 -5.73 -4.71
CA ILE A 340 10.60 -5.30 -5.93
C ILE A 340 9.39 -6.20 -6.16
N ARG A 341 9.51 -7.52 -5.99
CA ARG A 341 8.40 -8.44 -6.15
C ARG A 341 7.25 -8.09 -5.19
N LYS A 342 7.56 -7.89 -3.90
CA LYS A 342 6.58 -7.71 -2.84
C LYS A 342 6.00 -6.30 -2.75
N THR A 343 6.69 -5.29 -3.25
CA THR A 343 6.24 -3.89 -3.16
C THR A 343 5.83 -3.29 -4.50
N VAL A 344 6.16 -3.94 -5.64
CA VAL A 344 5.87 -3.42 -6.97
C VAL A 344 5.06 -4.40 -7.81
N THR A 345 5.66 -5.57 -8.14
CA THR A 345 5.06 -6.43 -9.17
C THR A 345 3.87 -7.23 -8.66
N ALA A 346 3.91 -7.77 -7.44
CA ALA A 346 2.79 -8.51 -6.88
C ALA A 346 1.58 -7.58 -6.56
N PRO A 347 1.76 -6.40 -5.92
CA PRO A 347 0.69 -5.42 -5.77
C PRO A 347 0.06 -5.00 -7.10
N ALA A 348 0.87 -4.64 -8.09
CA ALA A 348 0.38 -4.25 -9.41
C ALA A 348 -0.44 -5.37 -10.09
N ALA A 349 0.03 -6.62 -9.99
CA ALA A 349 -0.67 -7.79 -10.53
C ALA A 349 -2.00 -8.07 -9.80
N LEU A 350 -2.03 -7.92 -8.45
CA LEU A 350 -3.25 -8.05 -7.66
C LEU A 350 -4.33 -7.09 -8.15
N LEU A 351 -3.97 -5.82 -8.34
CA LEU A 351 -4.87 -4.74 -8.73
C LEU A 351 -5.17 -4.73 -10.23
N GLY A 352 -4.35 -5.40 -11.06
CA GLY A 352 -4.46 -5.38 -12.51
C GLY A 352 -4.03 -4.05 -13.13
N ILE A 353 -3.12 -3.32 -12.48
CA ILE A 353 -2.53 -2.09 -13.02
C ILE A 353 -1.18 -2.38 -13.67
N PRO A 354 -0.74 -1.59 -14.67
CA PRO A 354 0.57 -1.76 -15.28
C PRO A 354 1.68 -1.62 -14.23
N PRO A 355 2.64 -2.54 -14.14
CA PRO A 355 3.76 -2.40 -13.20
C PRO A 355 4.70 -1.26 -13.61
N ALA A 356 5.37 -0.65 -12.64
CA ALA A 356 6.58 0.10 -12.88
C ALA A 356 7.73 -0.89 -13.13
N GLY A 357 8.70 -0.53 -14.00
CA GLY A 357 9.78 -1.45 -14.32
C GLY A 357 10.83 -0.84 -15.24
N PHE A 358 11.78 -1.67 -15.67
CA PHE A 358 12.92 -1.28 -16.49
C PHE A 358 12.79 -1.67 -17.97
N ALA A 359 11.78 -2.45 -18.32
CA ALA A 359 11.58 -2.88 -19.69
C ALA A 359 10.89 -1.80 -20.54
N PRO A 360 11.20 -1.70 -21.85
CA PRO A 360 10.43 -0.83 -22.74
C PRO A 360 8.93 -1.12 -22.64
N GLY A 361 8.14 -0.07 -22.48
CA GLY A 361 6.69 -0.14 -22.26
C GLY A 361 6.26 -0.08 -20.78
N ASP A 362 7.16 -0.35 -19.82
CA ASP A 362 6.85 -0.24 -18.40
C ASP A 362 6.55 1.22 -17.99
N ARG A 363 5.79 1.40 -16.93
CA ARG A 363 5.62 2.73 -16.32
C ARG A 363 6.97 3.23 -15.83
N ALA A 364 7.26 4.49 -16.12
CA ALA A 364 8.49 5.15 -15.68
C ALA A 364 8.29 5.81 -14.31
N ASP A 365 8.01 4.99 -13.30
CA ASP A 365 7.94 5.38 -11.89
C ASP A 365 9.14 4.77 -11.17
N PHE A 366 10.02 5.61 -10.63
CA PHE A 366 11.27 5.17 -10.00
C PHE A 366 11.51 5.91 -8.70
N ALA A 367 12.18 5.24 -7.76
CA ALA A 367 12.72 5.83 -6.55
C ALA A 367 14.22 5.54 -6.45
N LEU A 368 15.02 6.57 -6.16
CA LEU A 368 16.47 6.53 -6.08
C LEU A 368 16.89 6.59 -4.62
N TYR A 369 17.40 5.50 -4.08
CA TYR A 369 17.80 5.35 -2.68
C TYR A 369 19.33 5.42 -2.55
N PRO A 370 19.90 6.27 -1.68
CA PRO A 370 21.32 6.26 -1.40
C PRO A 370 21.76 4.92 -0.77
N GLN A 371 23.05 4.61 -0.82
CA GLN A 371 23.60 3.36 -0.28
C GLN A 371 24.02 3.49 1.20
N SER A 372 23.40 4.39 1.93
CA SER A 372 23.66 4.63 3.36
C SER A 372 22.36 4.72 4.14
N THR A 373 22.36 4.21 5.37
CA THR A 373 21.20 4.30 6.26
C THR A 373 21.21 5.61 7.04
N VAL A 374 20.01 6.07 7.37
CA VAL A 374 19.75 7.13 8.34
C VAL A 374 18.90 6.60 9.49
N THR A 375 18.85 7.31 10.59
CA THR A 375 17.91 7.06 11.69
C THR A 375 16.56 7.68 11.34
N VAL A 376 15.47 6.98 11.61
CA VAL A 376 14.12 7.52 11.46
C VAL A 376 13.85 8.53 12.58
N GLU A 377 13.61 9.78 12.21
CA GLU A 377 13.28 10.90 13.10
C GLU A 377 11.89 11.42 12.72
N PRO A 378 10.92 11.49 13.67
CA PRO A 378 9.54 11.89 13.36
C PRO A 378 9.43 13.27 12.70
N GLU A 379 10.31 14.19 13.08
CA GLU A 379 10.34 15.59 12.59
C GLU A 379 10.69 15.71 11.12
N LEU A 380 11.30 14.67 10.54
CA LEU A 380 11.67 14.62 9.12
C LEU A 380 10.59 13.95 8.26
N LEU A 381 9.53 13.41 8.88
CA LEU A 381 8.45 12.74 8.17
C LEU A 381 7.30 13.71 7.82
N HIS A 382 6.52 13.36 6.81
CA HIS A 382 5.55 14.26 6.18
C HIS A 382 4.09 14.00 6.62
N SER A 383 3.83 12.89 7.32
CA SER A 383 2.48 12.60 7.82
C SER A 383 2.05 13.67 8.81
N ARG A 384 0.81 14.11 8.67
CA ARG A 384 0.22 15.14 9.52
C ARG A 384 0.15 14.73 10.99
N CYS A 385 0.11 13.45 11.29
CA CYS A 385 0.03 12.96 12.67
C CYS A 385 1.28 13.29 13.51
N GLY A 386 2.43 13.58 12.88
CA GLY A 386 3.64 14.11 13.52
C GLY A 386 4.40 13.12 14.42
N TRP A 387 4.21 11.81 14.20
CA TRP A 387 4.92 10.74 14.93
C TRP A 387 5.03 9.48 14.07
N THR A 388 5.85 8.52 14.53
CA THR A 388 6.01 7.21 13.90
C THR A 388 6.29 6.15 14.96
N PRO A 389 5.83 4.89 14.78
CA PRO A 389 6.22 3.79 15.66
C PRO A 389 7.65 3.30 15.42
N PHE A 390 8.34 3.82 14.40
CA PHE A 390 9.66 3.38 13.96
C PHE A 390 10.79 4.38 14.32
N GLU A 391 10.51 5.34 15.19
CA GLU A 391 11.51 6.28 15.70
C GLU A 391 12.78 5.55 16.16
N GLY A 392 13.96 6.04 15.78
CA GLY A 392 15.23 5.42 16.10
C GLY A 392 15.63 4.21 15.23
N SER A 393 14.75 3.73 14.36
CA SER A 393 15.03 2.62 13.44
C SER A 393 15.96 3.06 12.32
N ARG A 394 16.74 2.11 11.76
CA ARG A 394 17.55 2.34 10.57
C ARG A 394 16.71 2.23 9.32
N ALA A 395 16.84 3.19 8.41
CA ALA A 395 16.08 3.23 7.15
C ALA A 395 16.93 3.84 6.02
N ILE A 396 16.49 3.66 4.77
CA ILE A 396 17.08 4.33 3.61
C ILE A 396 15.95 4.99 2.85
N PHE A 397 15.83 6.31 2.97
CA PHE A 397 14.80 7.08 2.25
C PHE A 397 15.27 7.45 0.84
N PRO A 398 14.37 7.54 -0.16
CA PRO A 398 14.76 7.97 -1.49
C PRO A 398 15.03 9.48 -1.52
N GLU A 399 16.10 9.89 -2.21
CA GLU A 399 16.39 11.31 -2.45
C GLU A 399 15.66 11.87 -3.68
N THR A 400 15.30 10.99 -4.61
CA THR A 400 14.58 11.37 -5.83
C THR A 400 13.50 10.36 -6.12
N VAL A 401 12.29 10.85 -6.42
CA VAL A 401 11.17 10.02 -6.89
C VAL A 401 10.65 10.56 -8.21
N ILE A 402 10.43 9.64 -9.14
CA ILE A 402 9.94 9.90 -10.49
C ILE A 402 8.57 9.24 -10.61
N LEU A 403 7.56 10.00 -11.04
CA LEU A 403 6.21 9.53 -11.30
C LEU A 403 5.81 9.89 -12.74
N GLY A 404 5.50 8.87 -13.54
CA GLY A 404 5.15 9.07 -14.95
C GLY A 404 6.23 9.84 -15.71
N GLY A 405 7.51 9.52 -15.46
CA GLY A 405 8.66 10.13 -16.13
C GLY A 405 9.02 11.54 -15.68
N ALA A 406 8.36 12.08 -14.63
CA ALA A 406 8.73 13.38 -14.07
C ALA A 406 9.20 13.26 -12.64
N VAL A 407 10.21 14.03 -12.29
CA VAL A 407 10.69 14.18 -10.92
C VAL A 407 9.60 14.87 -10.09
N VAL A 408 9.08 14.16 -9.08
CA VAL A 408 8.03 14.66 -8.18
C VAL A 408 8.54 14.89 -6.76
N LEU A 409 9.66 14.28 -6.40
CA LEU A 409 10.41 14.55 -5.18
C LEU A 409 11.89 14.61 -5.53
N ARG A 410 12.60 15.63 -5.03
CA ARG A 410 14.05 15.72 -5.08
C ARG A 410 14.55 16.57 -3.91
N GLU A 411 15.50 16.02 -3.15
CA GLU A 411 16.15 16.74 -2.06
C GLU A 411 15.16 17.41 -1.08
N GLY A 412 14.05 16.68 -0.76
CA GLY A 412 13.00 17.16 0.15
C GLY A 412 11.96 18.08 -0.49
N GLU A 413 12.13 18.49 -1.75
CA GLU A 413 11.17 19.35 -2.43
C GLU A 413 10.17 18.54 -3.28
N PHE A 414 8.88 18.83 -3.11
CA PHE A 414 7.80 18.17 -3.82
C PHE A 414 7.26 18.99 -4.98
N SER A 415 7.14 18.34 -6.13
CA SER A 415 6.47 18.90 -7.31
C SER A 415 5.17 18.15 -7.56
N ARG A 416 4.02 18.84 -7.52
CA ARG A 416 2.74 18.21 -7.77
C ARG A 416 2.53 17.95 -9.27
N ARG A 417 2.04 16.75 -9.58
CA ARG A 417 1.48 16.39 -10.88
C ARG A 417 0.01 16.03 -10.75
N ASN A 418 -0.71 15.95 -11.87
CA ASN A 418 -2.06 15.38 -11.87
C ASN A 418 -1.97 13.91 -11.44
N ALA A 419 -2.58 13.59 -10.32
CA ALA A 419 -2.66 12.25 -9.80
C ALA A 419 -3.50 11.38 -10.76
N LEU A 420 -2.98 10.20 -11.12
CA LEU A 420 -3.70 9.24 -11.95
C LEU A 420 -4.58 8.37 -11.06
N TRP A 421 -5.88 8.39 -11.30
CA TRP A 421 -6.80 7.44 -10.71
C TRP A 421 -6.79 6.12 -11.48
N TYR A 422 -6.43 5.04 -10.80
CA TYR A 422 -6.61 3.68 -11.31
C TYR A 422 -7.99 3.17 -10.92
N ALA A 423 -8.92 3.19 -11.87
CA ALA A 423 -10.24 2.62 -11.69
C ALA A 423 -10.18 1.08 -11.69
N GLY A 424 -11.05 0.46 -10.89
CA GLY A 424 -11.22 -0.99 -10.89
C GLY A 424 -11.75 -1.52 -12.23
N LYS A 425 -11.63 -2.83 -12.44
CA LYS A 425 -11.96 -3.50 -13.72
C LYS A 425 -13.40 -3.30 -14.19
N GLY A 426 -14.31 -3.03 -13.27
CA GLY A 426 -15.73 -2.82 -13.58
C GLY A 426 -16.10 -1.42 -14.03
N TYR A 427 -15.14 -0.48 -14.01
CA TYR A 427 -15.41 0.92 -14.30
C TYR A 427 -16.03 1.14 -15.67
N VAL A 428 -17.19 1.81 -15.68
CA VAL A 428 -17.87 2.25 -16.90
C VAL A 428 -17.86 3.78 -16.93
N PRO A 429 -17.09 4.40 -17.84
CA PRO A 429 -17.08 5.85 -17.98
C PRO A 429 -18.50 6.36 -18.29
N LYS A 430 -19.01 7.35 -17.54
CA LYS A 430 -20.24 8.02 -17.89
C LYS A 430 -20.01 8.77 -19.20
N THR A 431 -20.73 8.44 -20.27
CA THR A 431 -20.75 9.22 -21.50
C THR A 431 -21.23 10.63 -21.18
N GLN A 432 -20.50 11.65 -21.67
CA GLN A 432 -20.93 13.04 -21.59
C GLN A 432 -22.27 13.15 -22.35
N GLY A 433 -23.41 13.15 -21.66
CA GLY A 433 -24.72 13.22 -22.28
C GLY A 433 -25.92 12.92 -21.35
N GLN A 434 -25.69 12.50 -20.10
CA GLN A 434 -26.79 12.21 -19.16
C GLN A 434 -26.90 13.20 -18.00
N ASN A 435 -26.70 14.48 -18.28
CA ASN A 435 -27.11 15.56 -17.38
C ASN A 435 -28.35 16.23 -17.98
N THR A 436 -29.49 15.58 -17.93
CA THR A 436 -30.81 16.21 -18.01
C THR A 436 -31.84 15.26 -17.40
N ALA A 437 -32.15 15.44 -16.13
CA ALA A 437 -33.49 15.45 -15.57
C ALA A 437 -33.39 15.71 -14.06
#